data_51d7132656bfeaa3bd2df5df1b97a5d9
#
_entry.id   51d7132656bfeaa3bd2df5df1b97a5d9
#
_cell.length_a   1.000
_cell.length_b   1.000
_cell.length_c   1.000
_cell.angle_alpha   90.00
_cell.angle_beta   90.00
_cell.angle_gamma   90.00
#
_symmetry.space_group_name_H-M   'P 1'
#
loop_
_entity.id
_entity.type
_entity.pdbx_description
1 polymer ?
#
loop_
_entity_poly.entity_id
_entity_poly.type
_entity_poly.pdbx_seq_one_letter_code
_entity_poly.pdbx_strand_id
1 'polypeptide(L)'
;KRIAIIIPYFGQWPPWMELYLYSCSRNPTIDILFFTDCPSPGDTEHVKFHSTTFDEYCKRAASLLNVRFAPHRPYKLCDLRPFYGYLHRQELAGYDFWGFGDIDLVYGDLSGFVNDCALDRYDILSTHADRISGHFCLLRNNEANRNIGFRIKGWESLLENEANVGMDERPLSQVIVPE
;
A
#
# COMPACT_ATOMS: atom_id res chain seq x y z
N LYS A 1 9.47 -0.83 16.16
CA LYS A 1 9.07 0.02 15.03
C LYS A 1 7.57 -0.13 14.78
N ARG A 2 6.89 0.98 14.48
CA ARG A 2 5.48 0.98 14.09
C ARG A 2 5.36 0.90 12.57
N ILE A 3 4.54 0.00 12.07
CA ILE A 3 4.40 -0.29 10.65
C ILE A 3 2.93 -0.17 10.27
N ALA A 4 2.61 0.50 9.15
CA ALA A 4 1.26 0.52 8.59
C ALA A 4 1.25 0.00 7.16
N ILE A 5 0.33 -0.91 6.84
CA ILE A 5 0.01 -1.33 5.48
C ILE A 5 -1.28 -0.64 5.05
N ILE A 6 -1.22 0.04 3.91
CA ILE A 6 -2.35 0.78 3.33
C ILE A 6 -3.04 -0.09 2.30
N ILE A 7 -4.35 -0.27 2.46
CA ILE A 7 -5.18 -1.11 1.58
C ILE A 7 -6.46 -0.37 1.19
N PRO A 8 -6.48 0.33 0.06
CA PRO A 8 -7.72 0.76 -0.55
C PRO A 8 -8.42 -0.45 -1.17
N TYR A 9 -9.66 -0.71 -0.74
CA TYR A 9 -10.48 -1.80 -1.26
C TYR A 9 -11.94 -1.38 -1.37
N PHE A 10 -12.57 -1.58 -2.53
CA PHE A 10 -13.91 -1.09 -2.82
C PHE A 10 -14.81 -2.17 -3.45
N GLY A 11 -16.10 -2.12 -3.10
CA GLY A 11 -17.12 -3.03 -3.61
C GLY A 11 -17.64 -3.99 -2.55
N GLN A 12 -17.25 -5.24 -2.59
CA GLN A 12 -17.70 -6.26 -1.63
C GLN A 12 -16.51 -7.02 -1.06
N TRP A 13 -16.54 -7.27 0.26
CA TRP A 13 -15.52 -8.11 0.88
C TRP A 13 -15.49 -9.50 0.25
N PRO A 14 -14.30 -10.02 -0.03
CA PRO A 14 -14.17 -11.38 -0.52
C PRO A 14 -14.53 -12.39 0.59
N PRO A 15 -14.96 -13.62 0.23
CA PRO A 15 -15.36 -14.62 1.23
C PRO A 15 -14.26 -15.05 2.19
N TRP A 16 -12.99 -14.76 1.87
CA TRP A 16 -11.84 -15.04 2.74
C TRP A 16 -11.45 -13.87 3.65
N MET A 17 -12.22 -12.78 3.69
CA MET A 17 -11.88 -11.59 4.47
C MET A 17 -11.66 -11.88 5.96
N GLU A 18 -12.48 -12.75 6.55
CA GLU A 18 -12.32 -13.16 7.95
C GLU A 18 -10.97 -13.87 8.18
N LEU A 19 -10.56 -14.74 7.25
CA LEU A 19 -9.27 -15.41 7.32
C LEU A 19 -8.11 -14.43 7.16
N TYR A 20 -8.25 -13.45 6.24
CA TYR A 20 -7.28 -12.38 6.10
C TYR A 20 -7.11 -11.60 7.40
N LEU A 21 -8.21 -11.11 8.00
CA LEU A 21 -8.20 -10.36 9.25
C LEU A 21 -7.63 -11.18 10.42
N TYR A 22 -7.96 -12.48 10.48
CA TYR A 22 -7.35 -13.38 11.44
C TYR A 22 -5.83 -13.46 11.26
N SER A 23 -5.34 -13.57 10.02
CA SER A 23 -3.90 -13.59 9.74
C SER A 23 -3.21 -12.28 10.14
N CYS A 24 -3.87 -11.13 9.93
CA CYS A 24 -3.36 -9.82 10.38
C CYS A 24 -3.24 -9.76 11.91
N SER A 25 -4.25 -10.26 12.64
CA SER A 25 -4.23 -10.26 14.12
C SER A 25 -3.09 -11.09 14.73
N ARG A 26 -2.51 -12.01 13.95
CA ARG A 26 -1.33 -12.80 14.36
C ARG A 26 -0.01 -12.03 14.19
N ASN A 27 -0.05 -10.81 13.61
CA ASN A 27 1.10 -9.95 13.36
C ASN A 27 0.90 -8.56 14.03
N PRO A 28 0.85 -8.47 15.37
CA PRO A 28 0.44 -7.28 16.11
C PRO A 28 1.40 -6.09 16.02
N THR A 29 2.54 -6.25 15.36
CA THR A 29 3.48 -5.17 15.09
C THR A 29 3.15 -4.38 13.82
N ILE A 30 2.15 -4.84 13.05
CA ILE A 30 1.76 -4.27 11.76
C ILE A 30 0.29 -3.84 11.83
N ASP A 31 0.05 -2.55 11.68
CA ASP A 31 -1.30 -2.00 11.57
C ASP A 31 -1.76 -2.05 10.11
N ILE A 32 -3.03 -2.41 9.88
CA ILE A 32 -3.66 -2.40 8.56
C ILE A 32 -4.64 -1.23 8.49
N LEU A 33 -4.45 -0.37 7.51
CA LEU A 33 -5.29 0.80 7.27
C LEU A 33 -6.11 0.59 5.99
N PHE A 34 -7.37 0.19 6.13
CA PHE A 34 -8.30 0.09 5.02
C PHE A 34 -8.92 1.45 4.68
N PHE A 35 -9.05 1.72 3.36
CA PHE A 35 -9.85 2.81 2.81
C PHE A 35 -10.92 2.15 1.93
N THR A 36 -12.20 2.24 2.32
CA THR A 36 -13.21 1.35 1.75
C THR A 36 -14.64 1.90 1.85
N ASP A 37 -15.50 1.48 0.93
CA ASP A 37 -16.95 1.61 0.97
C ASP A 37 -17.66 0.32 1.45
N CYS A 38 -16.89 -0.74 1.69
CA CYS A 38 -17.43 -1.98 2.24
C CYS A 38 -17.86 -1.79 3.70
N PRO A 39 -18.91 -2.51 4.17
CA PRO A 39 -19.28 -2.49 5.58
C PRO A 39 -18.09 -2.86 6.48
N SER A 40 -17.80 -1.99 7.46
CA SER A 40 -16.72 -2.28 8.41
C SER A 40 -17.13 -3.39 9.37
N PRO A 41 -16.31 -4.44 9.55
CA PRO A 41 -16.53 -5.42 10.60
C PRO A 41 -16.21 -4.90 12.00
N GLY A 42 -15.76 -3.65 12.11
CA GLY A 42 -15.30 -2.97 13.33
C GLY A 42 -13.79 -2.85 13.41
N ASP A 43 -13.34 -1.74 13.97
CA ASP A 43 -11.94 -1.51 14.23
C ASP A 43 -11.42 -2.46 15.32
N THR A 44 -10.18 -2.90 15.16
CA THR A 44 -9.42 -3.59 16.20
C THR A 44 -8.22 -2.76 16.60
N GLU A 45 -7.40 -3.25 17.52
CA GLU A 45 -6.17 -2.57 17.90
C GLU A 45 -5.25 -2.30 16.69
N HIS A 46 -5.16 -3.27 15.76
CA HIS A 46 -4.23 -3.26 14.64
C HIS A 46 -4.91 -3.18 13.25
N VAL A 47 -6.23 -3.07 13.18
CA VAL A 47 -6.94 -2.91 11.90
C VAL A 47 -7.91 -1.75 12.02
N LYS A 48 -7.76 -0.77 11.11
CA LYS A 48 -8.60 0.44 11.05
C LYS A 48 -9.29 0.54 9.71
N PHE A 49 -10.56 0.95 9.73
CA PHE A 49 -11.38 1.12 8.55
C PHE A 49 -11.74 2.60 8.37
N HIS A 50 -11.16 3.23 7.35
CA HIS A 50 -11.49 4.59 6.93
C HIS A 50 -12.57 4.53 5.87
N SER A 51 -13.79 4.96 6.22
CA SER A 51 -14.92 4.98 5.29
C SER A 51 -14.71 6.06 4.23
N THR A 52 -14.72 5.66 2.97
CA THR A 52 -14.67 6.53 1.80
C THR A 52 -15.19 5.78 0.59
N THR A 53 -15.79 6.47 -0.37
CA THR A 53 -16.20 5.85 -1.63
C THR A 53 -15.01 5.73 -2.60
N PHE A 54 -15.13 4.83 -3.58
CA PHE A 54 -14.14 4.70 -4.65
C PHE A 54 -13.90 6.03 -5.39
N ASP A 55 -14.98 6.74 -5.71
CA ASP A 55 -14.92 8.03 -6.40
C ASP A 55 -14.21 9.12 -5.56
N GLU A 56 -14.52 9.22 -4.27
CA GLU A 56 -13.86 10.16 -3.35
C GLU A 56 -12.37 9.85 -3.21
N TYR A 57 -12.01 8.57 -3.09
CA TYR A 57 -10.63 8.15 -3.02
C TYR A 57 -9.85 8.52 -4.29
N CYS A 58 -10.41 8.25 -5.46
CA CYS A 58 -9.83 8.62 -6.75
C CYS A 58 -9.69 10.15 -6.91
N LYS A 59 -10.72 10.92 -6.52
CA LYS A 59 -10.66 12.40 -6.53
C LYS A 59 -9.58 12.95 -5.60
N ARG A 60 -9.45 12.37 -4.39
CA ARG A 60 -8.37 12.73 -3.47
C ARG A 60 -7.00 12.49 -4.10
N ALA A 61 -6.78 11.32 -4.70
CA ALA A 61 -5.54 10.99 -5.38
C ALA A 61 -5.26 11.94 -6.56
N ALA A 62 -6.25 12.17 -7.44
CA ALA A 62 -6.15 13.09 -8.57
C ALA A 62 -5.75 14.50 -8.14
N SER A 63 -6.41 15.02 -7.09
CA SER A 63 -6.14 16.36 -6.54
C SER A 63 -4.74 16.47 -5.94
N LEU A 64 -4.32 15.50 -5.13
CA LEU A 64 -3.01 15.54 -4.46
C LEU A 64 -1.85 15.36 -5.44
N LEU A 65 -2.02 14.54 -6.47
CA LEU A 65 -1.00 14.28 -7.49
C LEU A 65 -1.06 15.27 -8.66
N ASN A 66 -2.13 16.08 -8.74
CA ASN A 66 -2.40 17.00 -9.84
C ASN A 66 -2.39 16.31 -11.22
N VAL A 67 -3.08 15.16 -11.33
CA VAL A 67 -3.22 14.37 -12.56
C VAL A 67 -4.68 14.00 -12.78
N ARG A 68 -5.03 13.61 -14.02
CA ARG A 68 -6.33 12.99 -14.30
C ARG A 68 -6.30 11.53 -13.85
N PHE A 69 -7.03 11.23 -12.77
CA PHE A 69 -7.18 9.86 -12.26
C PHE A 69 -8.65 9.57 -11.96
N ALA A 70 -9.33 8.92 -12.89
CA ALA A 70 -10.75 8.57 -12.80
C ALA A 70 -10.99 7.18 -13.39
N PRO A 71 -10.40 6.13 -12.82
CA PRO A 71 -10.51 4.78 -13.36
C PRO A 71 -11.91 4.20 -13.17
N HIS A 72 -12.34 3.34 -14.10
CA HIS A 72 -13.62 2.64 -14.01
C HIS A 72 -13.59 1.42 -13.08
N ARG A 73 -12.41 0.93 -12.71
CA ARG A 73 -12.25 -0.31 -11.91
C ARG A 73 -11.27 -0.12 -10.75
N PRO A 74 -11.59 -0.61 -9.55
CA PRO A 74 -10.72 -0.52 -8.39
C PRO A 74 -9.32 -1.15 -8.58
N TYR A 75 -9.17 -2.12 -9.46
CA TYR A 75 -7.87 -2.76 -9.75
C TYR A 75 -6.79 -1.77 -10.22
N LYS A 76 -7.18 -0.65 -10.83
CA LYS A 76 -6.25 0.44 -11.20
C LYS A 76 -5.57 1.10 -9.99
N LEU A 77 -6.12 0.96 -8.78
CA LEU A 77 -5.52 1.50 -7.56
C LEU A 77 -4.16 0.87 -7.22
N CYS A 78 -3.83 -0.31 -7.77
CA CYS A 78 -2.49 -0.88 -7.64
C CYS A 78 -1.41 0.06 -8.19
N ASP A 79 -1.71 0.82 -9.23
CA ASP A 79 -0.79 1.81 -9.79
C ASP A 79 -0.56 3.03 -8.89
N LEU A 80 -1.41 3.26 -7.86
CA LEU A 80 -1.19 4.30 -6.85
C LEU A 80 -0.25 3.87 -5.72
N ARG A 81 0.07 2.59 -5.58
CA ARG A 81 0.90 2.07 -4.47
C ARG A 81 2.22 2.80 -4.28
N PRO A 82 2.97 3.16 -5.35
CA PRO A 82 4.20 3.96 -5.20
C PRO A 82 3.98 5.34 -4.58
N PHE A 83 2.76 5.83 -4.58
CA PHE A 83 2.38 7.14 -4.06
C PHE A 83 1.71 7.09 -2.68
N TYR A 84 1.47 5.91 -2.10
CA TYR A 84 0.75 5.80 -0.82
C TYR A 84 1.44 6.58 0.30
N GLY A 85 2.76 6.59 0.36
CA GLY A 85 3.50 7.40 1.34
C GLY A 85 3.20 8.89 1.26
N TYR A 86 3.00 9.41 0.05
CA TYR A 86 2.62 10.80 -0.19
C TYR A 86 1.13 11.05 0.04
N LEU A 87 0.27 10.21 -0.50
CA LEU A 87 -1.19 10.34 -0.42
C LEU A 87 -1.70 10.23 1.01
N HIS A 88 -1.08 9.36 1.81
CA HIS A 88 -1.50 9.05 3.18
C HIS A 88 -0.54 9.59 4.24
N ARG A 89 0.21 10.66 3.93
CA ARG A 89 1.19 11.22 4.87
C ARG A 89 0.62 11.63 6.23
N GLN A 90 -0.68 11.97 6.28
CA GLN A 90 -1.35 12.35 7.52
C GLN A 90 -1.66 11.11 8.36
N GLU A 91 -2.22 10.08 7.75
CA GLU A 91 -2.55 8.81 8.38
C GLU A 91 -1.28 8.05 8.82
N LEU A 92 -0.17 8.28 8.12
CA LEU A 92 1.14 7.69 8.42
C LEU A 92 1.95 8.47 9.46
N ALA A 93 1.41 9.55 10.03
CA ALA A 93 2.09 10.27 11.08
C ALA A 93 2.35 9.37 12.30
N GLY A 94 3.61 9.26 12.71
CA GLY A 94 4.01 8.41 13.84
C GLY A 94 4.29 6.94 13.51
N TYR A 95 4.20 6.53 12.23
CA TYR A 95 4.70 5.24 11.78
C TYR A 95 6.15 5.36 11.29
N ASP A 96 6.97 4.34 11.61
CA ASP A 96 8.36 4.23 11.14
C ASP A 96 8.44 3.69 9.71
N PHE A 97 7.51 2.82 9.34
CA PHE A 97 7.37 2.23 8.01
C PHE A 97 5.94 2.31 7.53
N TRP A 98 5.78 2.42 6.23
CA TRP A 98 4.52 2.23 5.52
C TRP A 98 4.69 1.19 4.44
N GLY A 99 3.59 0.62 3.98
CA GLY A 99 3.63 -0.37 2.93
C GLY A 99 2.30 -0.56 2.24
N PHE A 100 2.30 -1.51 1.34
CA PHE A 100 1.12 -1.98 0.63
C PHE A 100 1.13 -3.50 0.56
N GLY A 101 -0.03 -4.08 0.36
CA GLY A 101 -0.22 -5.52 0.25
C GLY A 101 -1.54 -5.86 -0.41
N ASP A 102 -1.72 -7.13 -0.73
CA ASP A 102 -2.97 -7.67 -1.25
C ASP A 102 -3.79 -8.31 -0.13
N ILE A 103 -5.11 -8.42 -0.33
CA ILE A 103 -6.02 -9.05 0.64
C ILE A 103 -6.33 -10.52 0.31
N ASP A 104 -5.80 -11.04 -0.78
CA ASP A 104 -5.89 -12.45 -1.17
C ASP A 104 -4.69 -13.27 -0.67
N LEU A 105 -4.07 -12.79 0.40
CA LEU A 105 -2.99 -13.43 1.13
C LEU A 105 -3.44 -13.89 2.51
N VAL A 106 -2.79 -14.90 3.03
CA VAL A 106 -2.85 -15.28 4.44
C VAL A 106 -1.44 -15.11 5.01
N TYR A 107 -1.27 -14.13 5.88
CA TYR A 107 0.02 -13.89 6.53
C TYR A 107 0.32 -14.99 7.53
N GLY A 108 1.51 -15.57 7.42
CA GLY A 108 2.10 -16.37 8.48
C GLY A 108 2.69 -15.47 9.58
N ASP A 109 3.62 -16.00 10.33
CA ASP A 109 4.44 -15.22 11.27
C ASP A 109 5.46 -14.38 10.49
N LEU A 110 5.19 -13.07 10.37
CA LEU A 110 6.06 -12.13 9.68
C LEU A 110 7.27 -11.71 10.52
N SER A 111 7.35 -12.04 11.82
CA SER A 111 8.43 -11.60 12.71
C SER A 111 9.81 -12.07 12.28
N GLY A 112 9.89 -13.22 11.59
CA GLY A 112 11.14 -13.72 11.02
C GLY A 112 11.68 -12.85 9.86
N PHE A 113 10.78 -12.17 9.14
CA PHE A 113 11.11 -11.32 8.00
C PHE A 113 11.07 -9.83 8.36
N VAL A 114 10.04 -9.39 9.10
CA VAL A 114 9.84 -8.02 9.55
C VAL A 114 10.26 -7.91 11.01
N ASN A 115 11.55 -7.78 11.27
CA ASN A 115 12.13 -7.68 12.61
C ASN A 115 13.03 -6.44 12.72
N ASP A 116 13.38 -6.08 13.95
CA ASP A 116 14.18 -4.87 14.21
C ASP A 116 15.52 -4.87 13.46
N CYS A 117 16.19 -6.01 13.33
CA CYS A 117 17.46 -6.11 12.60
C CYS A 117 17.28 -5.74 11.12
N ALA A 118 16.25 -6.26 10.46
CA ALA A 118 15.93 -5.93 9.08
C ALA A 118 15.48 -4.46 8.93
N LEU A 119 14.60 -3.99 9.84
CA LEU A 119 14.06 -2.64 9.82
C LEU A 119 15.11 -1.57 10.16
N ASP A 120 16.15 -1.90 10.93
CA ASP A 120 17.25 -0.96 11.19
C ASP A 120 18.23 -0.89 10.01
N ARG A 121 18.39 -1.98 9.29
CA ARG A 121 19.37 -2.12 8.20
C ARG A 121 18.86 -1.65 6.84
N TYR A 122 17.58 -1.87 6.54
CA TYR A 122 17.01 -1.62 5.21
C TYR A 122 15.93 -0.56 5.23
N ASP A 123 15.90 0.25 4.18
CA ASP A 123 14.84 1.24 3.95
C ASP A 123 13.63 0.66 3.23
N ILE A 124 13.82 -0.44 2.51
CA ILE A 124 12.79 -1.12 1.74
C ILE A 124 12.91 -2.63 1.95
N LEU A 125 11.78 -3.27 2.28
CA LEU A 125 11.67 -4.71 2.39
C LEU A 125 10.63 -5.21 1.38
N SER A 126 11.01 -6.17 0.55
CA SER A 126 10.15 -6.84 -0.42
C SER A 126 10.34 -8.35 -0.32
N THR A 127 9.35 -9.13 -0.73
CA THR A 127 9.41 -10.59 -0.69
C THR A 127 10.28 -11.20 -1.81
N HIS A 128 10.78 -10.37 -2.73
CA HIS A 128 11.69 -10.78 -3.80
C HIS A 128 13.03 -10.05 -3.65
N ALA A 129 14.11 -10.76 -3.96
CA ALA A 129 15.46 -10.21 -3.83
C ALA A 129 15.85 -9.26 -4.98
N ASP A 130 15.21 -9.40 -6.14
CA ASP A 130 15.55 -8.75 -7.40
C ASP A 130 14.53 -7.74 -7.88
N ARG A 131 13.40 -7.63 -7.20
CA ARG A 131 12.30 -6.71 -7.59
C ARG A 131 11.38 -6.38 -6.42
N ILE A 132 10.60 -5.34 -6.60
CA ILE A 132 9.49 -5.03 -5.71
C ILE A 132 8.32 -5.97 -6.01
N SER A 133 7.69 -6.43 -4.94
CA SER A 133 6.53 -7.28 -5.01
C SER A 133 5.28 -6.47 -4.74
N GLY A 134 4.31 -6.50 -5.65
CA GLY A 134 3.02 -5.82 -5.49
C GLY A 134 2.21 -6.37 -4.32
N HIS A 135 2.34 -7.66 -4.01
CA HIS A 135 1.55 -8.28 -2.96
C HIS A 135 2.03 -7.99 -1.52
N PHE A 136 3.28 -7.56 -1.32
CA PHE A 136 3.79 -7.12 -0.01
C PHE A 136 5.09 -6.35 -0.17
N CYS A 137 5.10 -5.09 0.26
CA CYS A 137 6.29 -4.26 0.31
C CYS A 137 6.18 -3.26 1.46
N LEU A 138 7.28 -3.07 2.19
CA LEU A 138 7.42 -2.07 3.24
C LEU A 138 8.51 -1.06 2.86
N LEU A 139 8.25 0.22 3.13
CA LEU A 139 9.18 1.31 2.90
C LEU A 139 9.32 2.14 4.18
N ARG A 140 10.57 2.52 4.54
CA ARG A 140 10.80 3.43 5.66
C ARG A 140 10.07 4.75 5.43
N ASN A 141 9.41 5.25 6.46
CA ASN A 141 8.61 6.48 6.40
C ASN A 141 9.50 7.73 6.47
N ASN A 142 10.30 7.94 5.44
CA ASN A 142 11.10 9.14 5.23
C ASN A 142 10.63 9.90 3.98
N GLU A 143 11.10 11.11 3.78
CA GLU A 143 10.69 11.97 2.66
C GLU A 143 11.00 11.34 1.30
N ALA A 144 12.17 10.72 1.14
CA ALA A 144 12.58 10.10 -0.12
C ALA A 144 11.65 8.97 -0.53
N ASN A 145 11.30 8.10 0.43
CA ASN A 145 10.42 6.96 0.17
C ASN A 145 8.94 7.39 0.03
N ARG A 146 8.49 8.41 0.77
CA ARG A 146 7.13 8.96 0.54
C ARG A 146 6.95 9.53 -0.87
N ASN A 147 8.01 10.04 -1.45
CA ASN A 147 8.01 10.65 -2.79
C ASN A 147 8.51 9.70 -3.89
N ILE A 148 8.67 8.40 -3.62
CA ILE A 148 9.31 7.46 -4.53
C ILE A 148 8.58 7.32 -5.86
N GLY A 149 7.25 7.40 -5.85
CA GLY A 149 6.42 7.32 -7.05
C GLY A 149 6.74 8.39 -8.09
N PHE A 150 7.12 9.60 -7.65
CA PHE A 150 7.49 10.70 -8.54
C PHE A 150 8.82 10.48 -9.29
N ARG A 151 9.59 9.47 -8.89
CA ARG A 151 10.83 9.07 -9.59
C ARG A 151 10.59 8.10 -10.73
N ILE A 152 9.38 7.55 -10.85
CA ILE A 152 8.99 6.67 -11.96
C ILE A 152 8.88 7.52 -13.23
N LYS A 153 9.63 7.18 -14.26
CA LYS A 153 9.63 7.94 -15.52
C LYS A 153 8.24 7.88 -16.21
N GLY A 154 7.67 9.04 -16.47
CA GLY A 154 6.37 9.17 -17.14
C GLY A 154 5.18 8.73 -16.26
N TRP A 155 5.33 8.81 -14.94
CA TRP A 155 4.33 8.39 -13.97
C TRP A 155 2.95 9.02 -14.19
N GLU A 156 2.88 10.29 -14.63
CA GLU A 156 1.61 10.96 -14.95
C GLU A 156 0.84 10.19 -16.03
N SER A 157 1.49 9.92 -17.16
CA SER A 157 0.88 9.22 -18.29
C SER A 157 0.50 7.77 -17.92
N LEU A 158 1.29 7.12 -17.05
CA LEU A 158 0.99 5.78 -16.56
C LEU A 158 -0.24 5.78 -15.65
N LEU A 159 -0.41 6.78 -14.79
CA LEU A 159 -1.61 6.94 -13.96
C LEU A 159 -2.85 7.30 -14.78
N GLU A 160 -2.71 8.17 -15.78
CA GLU A 160 -3.80 8.59 -16.64
C GLU A 160 -4.29 7.49 -17.61
N ASN A 161 -3.51 6.43 -17.80
CA ASN A 161 -3.96 5.25 -18.53
C ASN A 161 -5.09 4.56 -17.76
N GLU A 162 -6.18 4.22 -18.42
CA GLU A 162 -7.33 3.54 -17.79
C GLU A 162 -6.99 2.11 -17.35
N ALA A 163 -6.10 1.42 -18.08
CA ALA A 163 -5.66 0.08 -17.70
C ALA A 163 -4.63 0.13 -16.57
N ASN A 164 -4.66 -0.89 -15.69
CA ASN A 164 -3.57 -1.15 -14.77
C ASN A 164 -2.29 -1.46 -15.55
N VAL A 165 -1.20 -0.80 -15.20
CA VAL A 165 0.12 -0.94 -15.86
C VAL A 165 1.19 -1.52 -14.94
N GLY A 166 0.83 -1.90 -13.70
CA GLY A 166 1.71 -2.55 -12.73
C GLY A 166 2.81 -1.63 -12.21
N MET A 167 2.47 -0.36 -11.91
CA MET A 167 3.45 0.63 -11.44
C MET A 167 4.14 0.24 -10.13
N ASP A 168 3.45 -0.54 -9.30
CA ASP A 168 3.92 -1.07 -8.02
C ASP A 168 4.96 -2.21 -8.15
N GLU A 169 5.17 -2.72 -9.34
CA GLU A 169 6.12 -3.81 -9.62
C GLU A 169 7.29 -3.32 -10.47
N ARG A 170 7.24 -3.52 -11.79
CA ARG A 170 8.38 -3.26 -12.67
C ARG A 170 8.82 -1.79 -12.70
N PRO A 171 7.95 -0.79 -12.88
CA PRO A 171 8.36 0.62 -12.87
C PRO A 171 8.95 1.04 -11.52
N LEU A 172 8.37 0.60 -10.40
CA LEU A 172 8.90 0.88 -9.07
C LEU A 172 10.24 0.16 -8.84
N SER A 173 10.37 -1.09 -9.28
CA SER A 173 11.63 -1.85 -9.18
C SER A 173 12.77 -1.14 -9.90
N GLN A 174 12.55 -0.58 -11.09
CA GLN A 174 13.56 0.17 -11.84
C GLN A 174 14.06 1.42 -11.11
N VAL A 175 13.27 1.98 -10.21
CA VAL A 175 13.67 3.13 -9.38
C VAL A 175 14.52 2.72 -8.17
N ILE A 176 14.25 1.54 -7.62
CA ILE A 176 14.78 1.07 -6.33
C ILE A 176 15.99 0.16 -6.53
N VAL A 177 15.92 -0.74 -7.51
CA VAL A 177 16.98 -1.71 -7.84
C VAL A 177 17.61 -1.26 -9.16
N PRO A 178 18.68 -0.44 -9.13
CA PRO A 178 19.39 -0.06 -10.35
C PRO A 178 20.02 -1.31 -11.00
N GLU A 179 19.98 -1.34 -12.35
CA GLU A 179 20.64 -2.37 -13.16
C GLU A 179 22.15 -2.45 -12.90
#